data_5d5853948daf7248aca6874cfb9007d4
#
_entry.id   5d5853948daf7248aca6874cfb9007d4
#
_cell.length_a   1.000
_cell.length_b   1.000
_cell.length_c   1.000
_cell.angle_alpha   90.00
_cell.angle_beta   90.00
_cell.angle_gamma   90.00
#
_symmetry.space_group_name_H-M   'P 1'
#
loop_
_entity.id
_entity.type
_entity.pdbx_description
1 polymer ?
#
loop_
_entity_poly.entity_id
_entity_poly.type
_entity_poly.pdbx_seq_one_letter_code
_entity_poly.pdbx_strand_id
1 'polypeptide(L)'
;MVKKKSFGLLIRETRIKQGFGQRDLAVKIGVAPSYLNDIEKEKRSAPKQIVIKKISKLLKINIDKLNDLAGISKGNVAPDIGEYIESNPKIVSLIRTIKENNLDEGQIEKIENSLNKSNNKALIIAAGLGSRLKKHTENLPKCMLDFGGKTLLQRQLDSYKKC
;
A
#
# COMPACT_ATOMS: atom_id res chain seq x y z
N MET A 1 -12.67 -16.72 12.24
CA MET A 1 -11.68 -17.05 11.20
C MET A 1 -11.90 -16.15 10.00
N VAL A 2 -11.07 -15.15 9.78
CA VAL A 2 -11.12 -14.31 8.58
C VAL A 2 -10.66 -15.19 7.41
N LYS A 3 -11.55 -15.49 6.45
CA LYS A 3 -11.18 -16.23 5.23
C LYS A 3 -10.09 -15.44 4.50
N LYS A 4 -8.87 -15.96 4.48
CA LYS A 4 -7.75 -15.39 3.74
C LYS A 4 -8.18 -15.25 2.28
N LYS A 5 -8.32 -14.02 1.79
CA LYS A 5 -8.77 -13.78 0.40
C LYS A 5 -7.73 -14.33 -0.55
N SER A 6 -8.11 -15.31 -1.35
CA SER A 6 -7.25 -15.86 -2.39
C SER A 6 -7.39 -15.09 -3.70
N PHE A 7 -6.48 -15.30 -4.65
CA PHE A 7 -6.49 -14.67 -5.96
C PHE A 7 -7.81 -14.93 -6.71
N GLY A 8 -8.22 -16.19 -6.80
CA GLY A 8 -9.44 -16.59 -7.52
C GLY A 8 -10.71 -16.05 -6.87
N LEU A 9 -10.79 -16.12 -5.55
CA LEU A 9 -11.93 -15.62 -4.79
C LEU A 9 -12.10 -14.10 -4.93
N LEU A 10 -11.01 -13.33 -4.85
CA LEU A 10 -11.04 -11.87 -5.03
C LEU A 10 -11.59 -11.48 -6.41
N ILE A 11 -11.12 -12.15 -7.46
CA ILE A 11 -11.58 -11.90 -8.84
C ILE A 11 -13.07 -12.22 -8.96
N ARG A 12 -13.51 -13.38 -8.48
CA ARG A 12 -14.91 -13.81 -8.53
C ARG A 12 -15.83 -12.85 -7.81
N GLU A 13 -15.52 -12.48 -6.56
CA GLU A 13 -16.32 -11.55 -5.77
C GLU A 13 -16.42 -10.18 -6.44
N THR A 14 -15.30 -9.65 -6.93
CA THR A 14 -15.28 -8.34 -7.58
C THR A 14 -16.02 -8.34 -8.90
N ARG A 15 -15.87 -9.41 -9.70
CA ARG A 15 -16.60 -9.59 -10.94
C ARG A 15 -18.11 -9.58 -10.72
N ILE A 16 -18.59 -10.38 -9.75
CA ILE A 16 -20.02 -10.47 -9.41
C ILE A 16 -20.52 -9.11 -8.91
N LYS A 17 -19.78 -8.45 -8.03
CA LYS A 17 -20.13 -7.13 -7.49
C LYS A 17 -20.26 -6.07 -8.59
N GLN A 18 -19.48 -6.18 -9.67
CA GLN A 18 -19.53 -5.26 -10.82
C GLN A 18 -20.48 -5.72 -11.93
N GLY A 19 -21.24 -6.80 -11.73
CA GLY A 19 -22.22 -7.30 -12.70
C GLY A 19 -21.63 -7.97 -13.93
N PHE A 20 -20.32 -8.33 -13.93
CA PHE A 20 -19.74 -9.03 -15.07
C PHE A 20 -20.12 -10.50 -15.09
N GLY A 21 -20.61 -10.98 -16.23
CA GLY A 21 -20.72 -12.40 -16.55
C GLY A 21 -19.33 -13.06 -16.60
N GLN A 22 -19.20 -14.33 -16.20
CA GLN A 22 -17.91 -15.03 -16.26
C GLN A 22 -17.38 -15.14 -17.69
N ARG A 23 -18.26 -15.44 -18.67
CA ARG A 23 -17.91 -15.48 -20.08
C ARG A 23 -17.47 -14.13 -20.61
N ASP A 24 -18.17 -13.07 -20.23
CA ASP A 24 -17.87 -11.70 -20.67
C ASP A 24 -16.49 -11.25 -20.18
N LEU A 25 -16.19 -11.51 -18.90
CA LEU A 25 -14.88 -11.20 -18.37
C LEU A 25 -13.78 -12.00 -19.07
N ALA A 26 -13.99 -13.30 -19.28
CA ALA A 26 -13.02 -14.18 -19.94
C ALA A 26 -12.67 -13.67 -21.35
N VAL A 27 -13.68 -13.30 -22.15
CA VAL A 27 -13.49 -12.73 -23.49
C VAL A 27 -12.70 -11.43 -23.41
N LYS A 28 -13.06 -10.51 -22.52
CA LYS A 28 -12.38 -9.20 -22.37
C LYS A 28 -10.92 -9.33 -21.97
N ILE A 29 -10.57 -10.29 -21.12
CA ILE A 29 -9.16 -10.52 -20.73
C ILE A 29 -8.40 -11.43 -21.71
N GLY A 30 -9.11 -12.04 -22.67
CA GLY A 30 -8.53 -12.88 -23.72
C GLY A 30 -8.14 -14.28 -23.25
N VAL A 31 -9.01 -14.91 -22.44
CA VAL A 31 -8.83 -16.30 -21.98
C VAL A 31 -10.09 -17.13 -22.21
N ALA A 32 -9.95 -18.46 -22.21
CA ALA A 32 -11.10 -19.36 -22.29
C ALA A 32 -11.96 -19.23 -21.01
N PRO A 33 -13.31 -19.27 -21.12
CA PRO A 33 -14.19 -19.23 -19.96
C PRO A 33 -13.94 -20.34 -18.93
N SER A 34 -13.61 -21.55 -19.39
CA SER A 34 -13.22 -22.68 -18.53
C SER A 34 -11.96 -22.38 -17.73
N TYR A 35 -10.97 -21.73 -18.35
CA TYR A 35 -9.74 -21.34 -17.69
C TYR A 35 -10.00 -20.31 -16.57
N LEU A 36 -10.84 -19.31 -16.83
CA LEU A 36 -11.22 -18.33 -15.80
C LEU A 36 -12.00 -19.01 -14.66
N ASN A 37 -12.93 -19.94 -14.99
CA ASN A 37 -13.65 -20.70 -13.98
C ASN A 37 -12.72 -21.51 -13.07
N ASP A 38 -11.68 -22.13 -13.64
CA ASP A 38 -10.71 -22.90 -12.87
C ASP A 38 -9.86 -22.01 -11.96
N ILE A 39 -9.52 -20.79 -12.39
CA ILE A 39 -8.84 -19.79 -11.55
C ILE A 39 -9.77 -19.35 -10.41
N GLU A 40 -11.02 -18.98 -10.71
CA GLU A 40 -11.99 -18.53 -9.70
C GLU A 40 -12.33 -19.61 -8.67
N LYS A 41 -12.21 -20.89 -9.04
CA LYS A 41 -12.39 -22.06 -8.17
C LYS A 41 -11.09 -22.57 -7.53
N GLU A 42 -9.99 -21.87 -7.74
CA GLU A 42 -8.67 -22.25 -7.20
C GLU A 42 -8.14 -23.62 -7.67
N LYS A 43 -8.70 -24.14 -8.77
CA LYS A 43 -8.20 -25.35 -9.42
C LYS A 43 -6.92 -25.10 -10.23
N ARG A 44 -6.62 -23.85 -10.51
CA ARG A 44 -5.41 -23.38 -11.19
C ARG A 44 -4.79 -22.22 -10.47
N SER A 45 -3.45 -22.13 -10.50
CA SER A 45 -2.69 -20.98 -10.03
C SER A 45 -2.99 -19.74 -10.87
N ALA A 46 -2.60 -18.58 -10.36
CA ALA A 46 -2.76 -17.30 -11.03
C ALA A 46 -2.17 -17.31 -12.46
N PRO A 47 -2.80 -16.57 -13.41
CA PRO A 47 -2.40 -16.56 -14.81
C PRO A 47 -1.08 -15.79 -15.01
N LYS A 48 -0.66 -15.66 -16.30
CA LYS A 48 0.50 -14.84 -16.68
C LYS A 48 0.25 -13.36 -16.37
N GLN A 49 1.32 -12.62 -16.12
CA GLN A 49 1.31 -11.20 -15.74
C GLN A 49 0.47 -10.31 -16.68
N ILE A 50 0.49 -10.59 -17.97
CA ILE A 50 -0.30 -9.84 -18.97
C ILE A 50 -1.81 -9.96 -18.71
N VAL A 51 -2.28 -11.13 -18.26
CA VAL A 51 -3.68 -11.35 -17.91
C VAL A 51 -4.03 -10.70 -16.58
N ILE A 52 -3.12 -10.75 -15.59
CA ILE A 52 -3.28 -10.08 -14.30
C ILE A 52 -3.45 -8.56 -14.49
N LYS A 53 -2.62 -7.94 -15.35
CA LYS A 53 -2.75 -6.52 -15.70
C LYS A 53 -4.11 -6.19 -16.33
N LYS A 54 -4.62 -7.05 -17.21
CA LYS A 54 -5.96 -6.86 -17.81
C LYS A 54 -7.07 -6.97 -16.77
N ILE A 55 -6.99 -7.95 -15.87
CA ILE A 55 -7.95 -8.13 -14.75
C ILE A 55 -7.94 -6.90 -13.85
N SER A 56 -6.76 -6.44 -13.41
CA SER A 56 -6.57 -5.23 -12.59
C SER A 56 -7.28 -4.03 -13.22
N LYS A 57 -7.04 -3.78 -14.51
CA LYS A 57 -7.62 -2.66 -15.25
C LYS A 57 -9.13 -2.75 -15.39
N LEU A 58 -9.67 -3.93 -15.73
CA LEU A 58 -11.10 -4.13 -15.96
C LEU A 58 -11.91 -4.12 -14.67
N LEU A 59 -11.41 -4.79 -13.63
CA LEU A 59 -12.09 -4.89 -12.33
C LEU A 59 -11.70 -3.77 -11.36
N LYS A 60 -10.83 -2.84 -11.78
CA LYS A 60 -10.31 -1.75 -10.93
C LYS A 60 -9.75 -2.23 -9.58
N ILE A 61 -9.03 -3.36 -9.61
CA ILE A 61 -8.35 -3.92 -8.45
C ILE A 61 -6.89 -3.43 -8.48
N ASN A 62 -6.34 -3.04 -7.32
CA ASN A 62 -4.93 -2.68 -7.20
C ASN A 62 -4.04 -3.81 -7.75
N ILE A 63 -3.09 -3.45 -8.61
CA ILE A 63 -2.22 -4.42 -9.29
C ILE A 63 -1.27 -5.13 -8.32
N ASP A 64 -0.75 -4.43 -7.31
CA ASP A 64 0.18 -4.99 -6.34
C ASP A 64 -0.52 -6.06 -5.51
N LYS A 65 -1.76 -5.78 -5.06
CA LYS A 65 -2.59 -6.76 -4.37
C LYS A 65 -2.86 -8.02 -5.18
N LEU A 66 -3.06 -7.88 -6.51
CA LEU A 66 -3.24 -9.04 -7.39
C LEU A 66 -1.92 -9.81 -7.56
N ASN A 67 -0.79 -9.10 -7.66
CA ASN A 67 0.53 -9.72 -7.77
C ASN A 67 0.88 -10.51 -6.51
N ASP A 68 0.64 -9.95 -5.33
CA ASP A 68 0.87 -10.62 -4.04
C ASP A 68 0.07 -11.92 -3.94
N LEU A 69 -1.24 -11.85 -4.23
CA LEU A 69 -2.10 -13.03 -4.21
C LEU A 69 -1.71 -14.05 -5.29
N ALA A 70 -1.24 -13.58 -6.44
CA ALA A 70 -0.74 -14.45 -7.50
C ALA A 70 0.55 -15.16 -7.09
N GLY A 71 1.46 -14.47 -6.43
CA GLY A 71 2.68 -15.04 -5.84
C GLY A 71 2.33 -16.12 -4.83
N ILE A 72 1.46 -15.80 -3.87
CA ILE A 72 1.00 -16.76 -2.85
C ILE A 72 0.36 -18.01 -3.50
N SER A 73 -0.46 -17.83 -4.54
CA SER A 73 -1.12 -18.97 -5.22
C SER A 73 -0.15 -19.89 -5.94
N LYS A 74 1.04 -19.41 -6.28
CA LYS A 74 2.12 -20.18 -6.92
C LYS A 74 3.15 -20.69 -5.93
N GLY A 75 3.02 -20.37 -4.65
CA GLY A 75 4.04 -20.64 -3.64
C GLY A 75 5.32 -19.79 -3.78
N ASN A 76 5.24 -18.69 -4.51
CA ASN A 76 6.36 -17.79 -4.78
C ASN A 76 6.06 -16.37 -4.30
N VAL A 77 7.09 -15.58 -4.18
CA VAL A 77 6.98 -14.13 -3.98
C VAL A 77 6.60 -13.47 -5.31
N ALA A 78 5.91 -12.33 -5.26
CA ALA A 78 5.59 -11.56 -6.46
C ALA A 78 6.89 -11.20 -7.21
N PRO A 79 6.91 -11.24 -8.57
CA PRO A 79 8.14 -11.09 -9.34
C PRO A 79 8.90 -9.79 -9.07
N ASP A 80 8.18 -8.67 -8.93
CA ASP A 80 8.73 -7.35 -8.60
C ASP A 80 9.43 -7.34 -7.23
N ILE A 81 8.85 -8.02 -6.25
CA ILE A 81 9.45 -8.19 -4.91
C ILE A 81 10.65 -9.14 -4.99
N GLY A 82 10.57 -10.20 -5.80
CA GLY A 82 11.70 -11.11 -6.03
C GLY A 82 12.94 -10.39 -6.56
N GLU A 83 12.78 -9.62 -7.64
CA GLU A 83 13.85 -8.81 -8.25
C GLU A 83 14.44 -7.78 -7.26
N TYR A 84 13.58 -7.15 -6.45
CA TYR A 84 14.01 -6.21 -5.43
C TYR A 84 14.84 -6.87 -4.32
N ILE A 85 14.44 -8.05 -3.86
CA ILE A 85 15.17 -8.84 -2.85
C ILE A 85 16.53 -9.25 -3.40
N GLU A 86 16.60 -9.77 -4.63
CA GLU A 86 17.84 -10.19 -5.28
C GLU A 86 18.84 -9.03 -5.43
N SER A 87 18.35 -7.84 -5.75
CA SER A 87 19.18 -6.63 -5.92
C SER A 87 19.65 -6.01 -4.60
N ASN A 88 19.06 -6.41 -3.46
CA ASN A 88 19.31 -5.78 -2.16
C ASN A 88 19.65 -6.79 -1.05
N PRO A 89 20.91 -7.20 -0.88
CA PRO A 89 21.30 -8.19 0.12
C PRO A 89 20.90 -7.85 1.57
N LYS A 90 20.81 -6.55 1.90
CA LYS A 90 20.34 -6.10 3.22
C LYS A 90 18.88 -6.43 3.48
N ILE A 91 18.05 -6.48 2.44
CA ILE A 91 16.64 -6.90 2.55
C ILE A 91 16.55 -8.38 2.88
N VAL A 92 17.40 -9.21 2.26
CA VAL A 92 17.49 -10.64 2.61
C VAL A 92 17.82 -10.84 4.09
N SER A 93 18.80 -10.08 4.61
CA SER A 93 19.17 -10.11 6.03
C SER A 93 18.01 -9.68 6.92
N LEU A 94 17.31 -8.60 6.57
CA LEU A 94 16.14 -8.12 7.32
C LEU A 94 15.02 -9.17 7.37
N ILE A 95 14.71 -9.81 6.24
CA ILE A 95 13.68 -10.86 6.17
C ILE A 95 14.08 -12.05 7.06
N ARG A 96 15.37 -12.45 7.10
CA ARG A 96 15.86 -13.49 8.00
C ARG A 96 15.67 -13.11 9.46
N THR A 97 16.03 -11.88 9.84
CA THR A 97 15.85 -11.37 11.20
C THR A 97 14.36 -11.39 11.62
N ILE A 98 13.45 -10.97 10.73
CA ILE A 98 12.00 -11.03 10.96
C ILE A 98 11.55 -12.48 11.19
N LYS A 99 12.04 -13.42 10.37
CA LYS A 99 11.72 -14.84 10.49
C LYS A 99 12.26 -15.45 11.79
N GLU A 100 13.52 -15.17 12.16
CA GLU A 100 14.19 -15.69 13.35
C GLU A 100 13.52 -15.22 14.65
N ASN A 101 13.04 -13.97 14.66
CA ASN A 101 12.34 -13.40 15.80
C ASN A 101 10.85 -13.76 15.86
N ASN A 102 10.32 -14.51 14.89
CA ASN A 102 8.90 -14.92 14.82
C ASN A 102 7.93 -13.76 15.09
N LEU A 103 8.16 -12.60 14.44
CA LEU A 103 7.35 -11.42 14.65
C LEU A 103 5.89 -11.71 14.32
N ASP A 104 5.00 -11.33 15.24
CA ASP A 104 3.56 -11.42 15.03
C ASP A 104 3.05 -10.32 14.07
N GLU A 105 1.80 -10.46 13.62
CA GLU A 105 1.17 -9.53 12.69
C GLU A 105 1.14 -8.08 13.21
N GLY A 106 0.93 -7.90 14.52
CA GLY A 106 0.91 -6.58 15.16
C GLY A 106 2.30 -5.94 15.24
N GLN A 107 3.36 -6.73 15.38
CA GLN A 107 4.74 -6.25 15.34
C GLN A 107 5.15 -5.85 13.93
N ILE A 108 4.74 -6.62 12.92
CA ILE A 108 4.96 -6.30 11.50
C ILE A 108 4.24 -5.00 11.13
N GLU A 109 2.99 -4.84 11.54
CA GLU A 109 2.21 -3.62 11.32
C GLU A 109 2.87 -2.38 11.94
N LYS A 110 3.45 -2.50 13.14
CA LYS A 110 4.21 -1.41 13.78
C LYS A 110 5.43 -0.99 12.96
N ILE A 111 6.16 -1.95 12.40
CA ILE A 111 7.31 -1.69 11.52
C ILE A 111 6.83 -0.98 10.25
N GLU A 112 5.80 -1.47 9.60
CA GLU A 112 5.21 -0.86 8.41
C GLU A 112 4.77 0.57 8.67
N ASN A 113 4.05 0.80 9.78
CA ASN A 113 3.62 2.15 10.18
C ASN A 113 4.80 3.09 10.49
N SER A 114 5.90 2.57 11.02
CA SER A 114 7.11 3.38 11.27
C SER A 114 7.77 3.83 9.96
N LEU A 115 7.82 2.95 8.96
CA LEU A 115 8.35 3.25 7.63
C LEU A 115 7.46 4.27 6.89
N ASN A 116 6.15 4.12 6.97
CA ASN A 116 5.18 5.04 6.37
C ASN A 116 5.24 6.44 7.02
N LYS A 117 5.40 6.51 8.34
CA LYS A 117 5.57 7.80 9.05
C LYS A 117 6.86 8.53 8.67
N SER A 118 7.94 7.80 8.37
CA SER A 118 9.21 8.42 7.96
C SER A 118 9.14 9.10 6.59
N ASN A 119 8.18 8.74 5.76
CA ASN A 119 7.97 9.36 4.44
C ASN A 119 7.15 10.66 4.49
N ASN A 120 6.49 10.95 5.61
CA ASN A 120 5.74 12.19 5.82
C ASN A 120 6.68 13.31 6.29
N LYS A 121 7.52 13.83 5.37
CA LYS A 121 8.38 15.00 5.64
C LYS A 121 7.66 16.24 5.16
N ALA A 122 7.36 17.17 6.10
CA ALA A 122 6.88 18.50 5.76
C ALA A 122 8.04 19.51 5.88
N LEU A 123 8.32 20.24 4.80
CA LEU A 123 9.22 21.39 4.84
C LEU A 123 8.38 22.64 5.14
N ILE A 124 8.57 23.19 6.33
CA ILE A 124 7.92 24.44 6.72
C ILE A 124 8.91 25.59 6.55
N ILE A 125 8.67 26.44 5.56
CA ILE A 125 9.45 27.66 5.37
C ILE A 125 8.93 28.74 6.31
N ALA A 126 9.60 28.93 7.45
CA ALA A 126 9.30 29.96 8.43
C ALA A 126 10.21 31.17 8.23
N ALA A 127 10.16 31.78 7.06
CA ALA A 127 10.94 32.98 6.75
C ALA A 127 10.15 34.24 7.13
N GLY A 128 10.67 35.00 8.09
CA GLY A 128 10.17 36.32 8.43
C GLY A 128 10.42 36.69 9.88
N LEU A 129 11.22 37.72 10.08
CA LEU A 129 11.55 38.29 11.41
C LEU A 129 10.35 38.93 12.11
N GLY A 130 9.16 38.96 11.50
CA GLY A 130 7.95 39.51 12.12
C GLY A 130 8.08 40.96 12.55
N SER A 131 8.86 41.76 11.82
CA SER A 131 9.22 43.17 12.17
C SER A 131 8.02 44.05 12.54
N ARG A 132 6.82 43.70 12.08
CA ARG A 132 5.56 44.40 12.44
C ARG A 132 5.03 44.03 13.83
N LEU A 133 5.50 42.96 14.45
CA LEU A 133 5.06 42.45 15.75
C LEU A 133 6.04 42.79 16.89
N LYS A 134 7.06 43.57 16.59
CA LYS A 134 8.13 44.13 17.49
C LYS A 134 8.30 43.37 18.81
N LYS A 135 7.55 43.76 19.86
CA LYS A 135 7.68 43.18 21.22
C LYS A 135 7.43 41.67 21.33
N HIS A 136 6.66 41.09 20.43
CA HIS A 136 6.29 39.66 20.49
C HIS A 136 7.27 38.76 19.76
N THR A 137 8.17 39.28 18.92
CA THR A 137 9.11 38.52 18.10
C THR A 137 10.58 38.82 18.41
N GLU A 138 10.88 39.56 19.48
CA GLU A 138 12.26 39.89 19.89
C GLU A 138 13.09 38.63 20.18
N ASN A 139 12.46 37.59 20.78
CA ASN A 139 13.14 36.37 21.21
C ASN A 139 12.56 35.06 20.59
N LEU A 140 11.56 35.17 19.74
CA LEU A 140 10.88 34.00 19.15
C LEU A 140 10.50 34.24 17.69
N PRO A 141 10.74 33.27 16.80
CA PRO A 141 10.24 33.32 15.42
C PRO A 141 8.73 33.46 15.38
N LYS A 142 8.18 34.20 14.41
CA LYS A 142 6.73 34.42 14.24
C LYS A 142 5.90 33.12 14.25
N CYS A 143 6.42 32.03 13.70
CA CYS A 143 5.75 30.73 13.69
C CYS A 143 5.62 30.08 15.07
N MET A 144 6.40 30.53 16.06
CA MET A 144 6.41 30.03 17.44
C MET A 144 5.55 30.88 18.38
N LEU A 145 4.93 31.95 17.90
CA LEU A 145 4.00 32.75 18.72
C LEU A 145 2.75 31.93 19.05
N ASP A 146 2.32 31.99 20.29
CA ASP A 146 1.10 31.38 20.78
C ASP A 146 -0.14 32.18 20.38
N PHE A 147 -1.12 31.51 19.80
CA PHE A 147 -2.42 32.07 19.45
C PHE A 147 -3.52 31.17 20.04
N GLY A 148 -3.87 31.42 21.27
CA GLY A 148 -4.92 30.70 21.98
C GLY A 148 -4.53 29.24 22.29
N GLY A 149 -3.36 29.05 22.92
CA GLY A 149 -2.86 27.78 23.41
C GLY A 149 -2.17 26.89 22.36
N LYS A 150 -2.00 27.38 21.13
CA LYS A 150 -1.23 26.66 20.08
C LYS A 150 -0.44 27.63 19.21
N THR A 151 0.81 27.27 18.91
CA THR A 151 1.63 28.06 17.98
C THR A 151 1.15 27.90 16.54
N LEU A 152 1.48 28.88 15.69
CA LEU A 152 1.22 28.80 14.24
C LEU A 152 1.81 27.53 13.62
N LEU A 153 3.03 27.17 14.03
CA LEU A 153 3.72 25.95 13.61
C LEU A 153 2.91 24.70 14.01
N GLN A 154 2.41 24.67 15.25
CA GLN A 154 1.61 23.54 15.75
C GLN A 154 0.30 23.37 14.98
N ARG A 155 -0.39 24.49 14.66
CA ARG A 155 -1.61 24.47 13.85
C ARG A 155 -1.36 23.96 12.43
N GLN A 156 -0.23 24.33 11.81
CA GLN A 156 0.17 23.82 10.52
C GLN A 156 0.46 22.32 10.56
N LEU A 157 1.22 21.86 11.57
CA LEU A 157 1.51 20.43 11.78
C LEU A 157 0.24 19.62 12.04
N ASP A 158 -0.70 20.16 12.83
CA ASP A 158 -1.99 19.49 13.08
C ASP A 158 -2.87 19.41 11.82
N SER A 159 -2.75 20.38 10.91
CA SER A 159 -3.42 20.35 9.60
C SER A 159 -2.87 19.24 8.70
N TYR A 160 -1.55 19.09 8.63
CA TYR A 160 -0.90 18.04 7.83
C TYR A 160 -1.16 16.61 8.35
N LYS A 161 -1.42 16.44 9.66
CA LYS A 161 -1.78 15.15 10.24
C LYS A 161 -3.19 14.68 9.88
N LYS A 162 -4.03 15.56 9.34
CA LYS A 162 -5.43 15.26 8.95
C LYS A 162 -5.57 14.90 7.47
N CYS A 163 -4.52 15.08 6.66
CA CYS A 163 -4.42 14.68 5.27
C CYS A 163 -3.75 13.30 5.14
#